data_1602dc27cca3c59d7f782636fa93a129
#
_entry.id   1602dc27cca3c59d7f782636fa93a129
#
_cell.length_a   1.000
_cell.length_b   1.000
_cell.length_c   1.000
_cell.angle_alpha   90.00
_cell.angle_beta   90.00
_cell.angle_gamma   90.00
#
_symmetry.space_group_name_H-M   'P 1'
#
loop_
_entity.id
_entity.type
_entity.pdbx_description
1 polymer ?
#
loop_
_entity_poly.entity_id
_entity_poly.type
_entity_poly.pdbx_seq_one_letter_code
_entity_poly.pdbx_strand_id
1 'polypeptide(L)'
;MVLLEQVQQQYETLPYPHRDPARELELLRQPSISELPRILEVFWSGRRAVDGNFRVLDAGCGTGDNTVFLAEQLRGTGAHVVALDFSNTSLDIARERVALRGLSDGVRFVQSPLEAAPSLDIGTFDFIVTTGVLHHLSSPQAGLVALREVLKLDGGIGVMVYARYGREPVYAMQALMRRLAPRTLPQAERLRVLRATLRTLPPTHRALRGLMEMPIFKHEIESSDAGAYDLLLHTQDRSYTVPEIDEWLSGAGMALRAFSVPRRYEPSTYQRDARVAALPDQERRAVAELLHGAMPKHEFYAARSEHMEQVVATDDVTARPVWCTWQFGDMVAPALERPGNQLRFTFGEERDLALGGDAITRSLLRDIDGQRTVGDLFARASHLSDRPSARQVQRRWAEIADPLRAVGALALHLPL
;
A
#
# COMPACT_ATOMS: atom_id res chain seq x y z
N MET A 1 -6.02 28.55 -5.56
CA MET A 1 -7.42 28.63 -5.11
C MET A 1 -8.34 27.93 -6.11
N VAL A 2 -8.57 28.41 -7.32
CA VAL A 2 -9.55 27.85 -8.28
C VAL A 2 -9.38 26.33 -8.54
N LEU A 3 -8.16 25.82 -8.62
CA LEU A 3 -7.91 24.41 -8.91
C LEU A 3 -8.25 23.51 -7.70
N LEU A 4 -7.90 23.92 -6.49
CA LEU A 4 -8.24 23.20 -5.26
C LEU A 4 -9.76 23.12 -5.06
N GLU A 5 -10.46 24.22 -5.30
CA GLU A 5 -11.93 24.28 -5.24
C GLU A 5 -12.60 23.32 -6.24
N GLN A 6 -12.04 23.22 -7.45
CA GLN A 6 -12.56 22.27 -8.47
C GLN A 6 -12.34 20.81 -8.07
N VAL A 7 -11.18 20.48 -7.49
CA VAL A 7 -10.90 19.13 -6.99
C VAL A 7 -11.79 18.81 -5.79
N GLN A 8 -11.98 19.76 -4.87
CA GLN A 8 -12.90 19.60 -3.74
C GLN A 8 -14.33 19.36 -4.22
N GLN A 9 -14.84 20.19 -5.16
CA GLN A 9 -16.16 20.02 -5.74
C GLN A 9 -16.35 18.66 -6.42
N GLN A 10 -15.29 18.13 -7.04
CA GLN A 10 -15.31 16.78 -7.62
C GLN A 10 -15.61 15.74 -6.54
N TYR A 11 -14.88 15.73 -5.44
CA TYR A 11 -15.03 14.73 -4.37
C TYR A 11 -16.27 14.95 -3.51
N GLU A 12 -16.77 16.20 -3.39
CA GLU A 12 -18.06 16.46 -2.76
C GLU A 12 -19.24 15.86 -3.56
N THR A 13 -19.11 15.80 -4.89
CA THR A 13 -20.17 15.28 -5.77
C THR A 13 -20.00 13.79 -6.08
N LEU A 14 -18.75 13.33 -6.21
CA LEU A 14 -18.37 11.95 -6.54
C LEU A 14 -17.31 11.48 -5.54
N PRO A 15 -17.70 11.14 -4.30
CA PRO A 15 -16.77 10.66 -3.28
C PRO A 15 -15.98 9.44 -3.77
N TYR A 16 -14.65 9.45 -3.56
CA TYR A 16 -13.77 8.39 -4.05
C TYR A 16 -12.87 7.86 -2.91
N PRO A 17 -12.60 6.54 -2.89
CA PRO A 17 -13.25 5.51 -3.71
C PRO A 17 -14.74 5.39 -3.37
N HIS A 18 -15.58 4.99 -4.35
CA HIS A 18 -17.01 4.79 -4.07
C HIS A 18 -17.19 3.65 -3.04
N ARG A 19 -17.81 3.97 -1.91
CA ARG A 19 -18.11 3.01 -0.84
C ARG A 19 -19.56 3.16 -0.39
N ASP A 20 -20.22 2.02 -0.23
CA ASP A 20 -21.54 1.94 0.37
C ASP A 20 -21.40 1.50 1.82
N PRO A 21 -21.66 2.38 2.81
CA PRO A 21 -21.55 2.02 4.22
C PRO A 21 -22.43 0.84 4.62
N ALA A 22 -23.59 0.66 4.00
CA ALA A 22 -24.48 -0.47 4.29
C ALA A 22 -23.80 -1.84 4.08
N ARG A 23 -22.77 -1.89 3.23
CA ARG A 23 -21.99 -3.10 2.94
C ARG A 23 -20.68 -3.21 3.70
N GLU A 24 -20.39 -2.29 4.64
CA GLU A 24 -19.10 -2.22 5.33
C GLU A 24 -18.74 -3.49 6.09
N LEU A 25 -19.74 -4.16 6.68
CA LEU A 25 -19.50 -5.39 7.44
C LEU A 25 -19.31 -6.64 6.58
N GLU A 26 -19.60 -6.57 5.28
CA GLU A 26 -19.42 -7.70 4.36
C GLU A 26 -17.95 -7.95 4.04
N LEU A 27 -17.13 -6.89 3.97
CA LEU A 27 -15.73 -6.98 3.54
C LEU A 27 -14.87 -5.87 4.15
N LEU A 28 -13.89 -6.24 4.96
CA LEU A 28 -12.83 -5.33 5.39
C LEU A 28 -11.83 -5.14 4.23
N ARG A 29 -11.70 -3.91 3.75
CA ARG A 29 -10.64 -3.54 2.80
C ARG A 29 -9.30 -3.52 3.52
N GLN A 30 -8.27 -4.10 2.90
CA GLN A 30 -6.94 -4.26 3.51
C GLN A 30 -5.86 -3.65 2.60
N PRO A 31 -5.66 -2.31 2.64
CA PRO A 31 -4.58 -1.68 1.90
C PRO A 31 -3.22 -2.16 2.38
N SER A 32 -2.40 -2.72 1.49
CA SER A 32 -1.09 -3.32 1.83
C SER A 32 -0.12 -2.34 2.47
N ILE A 33 -0.26 -1.05 2.18
CA ILE A 33 0.56 0.01 2.75
C ILE A 33 0.25 0.29 4.23
N SER A 34 -0.92 -0.17 4.71
CA SER A 34 -1.43 0.05 6.07
C SER A 34 -1.39 -1.21 6.95
N GLU A 35 -0.65 -2.23 6.55
CA GLU A 35 -0.45 -3.45 7.35
C GLU A 35 0.49 -3.16 8.53
N LEU A 36 -0.06 -3.13 9.75
CA LEU A 36 0.66 -2.72 10.97
C LEU A 36 1.93 -3.54 11.23
N PRO A 37 1.97 -4.88 11.08
CA PRO A 37 3.21 -5.63 11.27
C PRO A 37 4.34 -5.18 10.33
N ARG A 38 4.00 -4.87 9.07
CA ARG A 38 4.98 -4.38 8.10
C ARG A 38 5.46 -2.97 8.44
N ILE A 39 4.57 -2.09 8.88
CA ILE A 39 4.89 -0.73 9.34
C ILE A 39 5.87 -0.81 10.52
N LEU A 40 5.59 -1.65 11.51
CA LEU A 40 6.44 -1.83 12.69
C LEU A 40 7.82 -2.37 12.31
N GLU A 41 7.90 -3.33 11.38
CA GLU A 41 9.18 -3.86 10.90
C GLU A 41 10.01 -2.77 10.21
N VAL A 42 9.41 -2.03 9.26
CA VAL A 42 10.13 -1.10 8.39
C VAL A 42 10.72 0.08 9.16
N PHE A 43 10.01 0.58 10.18
CA PHE A 43 10.40 1.81 10.87
C PHE A 43 11.05 1.57 12.23
N TRP A 44 10.79 0.43 12.87
CA TRP A 44 11.28 0.17 14.23
C TRP A 44 11.76 -1.26 14.45
N SER A 45 12.00 -2.03 13.40
CA SER A 45 12.38 -3.46 13.51
C SER A 45 11.43 -4.28 14.41
N GLY A 46 10.15 -3.86 14.51
CA GLY A 46 9.15 -4.44 15.39
C GLY A 46 9.21 -3.99 16.86
N ARG A 47 10.16 -3.13 17.25
CA ARG A 47 10.39 -2.73 18.67
C ARG A 47 9.49 -1.60 19.17
N ARG A 48 8.60 -1.05 18.34
CA ARG A 48 7.69 0.01 18.77
C ARG A 48 6.47 -0.55 19.44
N ALA A 49 6.20 -0.13 20.68
CA ALA A 49 4.96 -0.44 21.37
C ALA A 49 3.78 0.26 20.67
N VAL A 50 2.67 -0.47 20.53
CA VAL A 50 1.40 0.05 20.01
C VAL A 50 0.47 0.19 21.21
N ASP A 51 0.43 1.37 21.79
CA ASP A 51 -0.35 1.74 22.98
C ASP A 51 -1.04 3.09 22.78
N GLY A 52 -1.57 3.68 23.83
CA GLY A 52 -2.26 4.97 23.80
C GLY A 52 -1.41 6.16 23.33
N ASN A 53 -0.08 6.00 23.22
CA ASN A 53 0.84 7.02 22.69
C ASN A 53 1.12 6.84 21.18
N PHE A 54 0.73 5.69 20.61
CA PHE A 54 0.90 5.42 19.19
C PHE A 54 -0.17 6.14 18.38
N ARG A 55 0.24 7.02 17.48
CA ARG A 55 -0.65 7.89 16.73
C ARG A 55 -0.45 7.75 15.23
N VAL A 56 -1.54 7.61 14.51
CA VAL A 56 -1.55 7.47 13.05
C VAL A 56 -2.33 8.62 12.42
N LEU A 57 -1.82 9.15 11.31
CA LEU A 57 -2.54 10.09 10.43
C LEU A 57 -2.86 9.39 9.12
N ASP A 58 -4.13 9.36 8.74
CA ASP A 58 -4.57 9.06 7.38
C ASP A 58 -4.81 10.38 6.65
N ALA A 59 -3.82 10.79 5.85
CA ALA A 59 -3.79 12.09 5.21
C ALA A 59 -4.37 12.04 3.79
N GLY A 60 -5.57 12.60 3.62
CA GLY A 60 -6.42 12.44 2.45
C GLY A 60 -7.15 11.10 2.53
N CYS A 61 -7.88 10.88 3.62
CA CYS A 61 -8.48 9.57 3.93
C CYS A 61 -9.61 9.17 2.97
N GLY A 62 -10.16 10.12 2.18
CA GLY A 62 -11.30 9.89 1.30
C GLY A 62 -12.46 9.24 2.07
N THR A 63 -13.03 8.18 1.51
CA THR A 63 -14.11 7.43 2.14
C THR A 63 -13.64 6.41 3.20
N GLY A 64 -12.35 6.42 3.59
CA GLY A 64 -11.83 5.81 4.82
C GLY A 64 -11.29 4.38 4.71
N ASP A 65 -10.82 3.91 3.56
CA ASP A 65 -10.29 2.54 3.45
C ASP A 65 -9.10 2.30 4.39
N ASN A 66 -8.10 3.20 4.41
CA ASN A 66 -6.96 3.09 5.35
C ASN A 66 -7.40 3.35 6.78
N THR A 67 -8.25 4.36 7.01
CA THR A 67 -8.76 4.72 8.35
C THR A 67 -9.42 3.53 9.04
N VAL A 68 -10.35 2.86 8.34
CA VAL A 68 -11.07 1.70 8.88
C VAL A 68 -10.12 0.54 9.16
N PHE A 69 -9.22 0.24 8.22
CA PHE A 69 -8.29 -0.88 8.37
C PHE A 69 -7.27 -0.66 9.48
N LEU A 70 -6.72 0.55 9.59
CA LEU A 70 -5.81 0.91 10.70
C LEU A 70 -6.53 0.88 12.04
N ALA A 71 -7.72 1.49 12.14
CA ALA A 71 -8.49 1.49 13.37
C ALA A 71 -8.87 0.07 13.82
N GLU A 72 -9.17 -0.86 12.87
CA GLU A 72 -9.43 -2.26 13.19
C GLU A 72 -8.20 -2.96 13.77
N GLN A 73 -7.01 -2.76 13.17
CA GLN A 73 -5.76 -3.33 13.67
C GLN A 73 -5.33 -2.74 15.03
N LEU A 74 -5.73 -1.50 15.32
CA LEU A 74 -5.42 -0.79 16.56
C LEU A 74 -6.49 -0.99 17.66
N ARG A 75 -7.53 -1.77 17.38
CA ARG A 75 -8.63 -2.03 18.32
C ARG A 75 -8.11 -2.54 19.67
N GLY A 76 -8.49 -1.89 20.75
CA GLY A 76 -8.14 -2.30 22.12
C GLY A 76 -6.72 -1.95 22.57
N THR A 77 -5.89 -1.32 21.72
CA THR A 77 -4.52 -0.91 22.09
C THR A 77 -4.47 0.46 22.78
N GLY A 78 -5.54 1.27 22.65
CA GLY A 78 -5.54 2.67 23.05
C GLY A 78 -4.92 3.63 22.05
N ALA A 79 -4.36 3.14 20.95
CA ALA A 79 -3.81 3.95 19.87
C ALA A 79 -4.91 4.67 19.08
N HIS A 80 -4.58 5.80 18.43
CA HIS A 80 -5.55 6.65 17.78
C HIS A 80 -5.19 6.92 16.31
N VAL A 81 -6.23 6.97 15.47
CA VAL A 81 -6.15 7.41 14.06
C VAL A 81 -6.76 8.81 13.96
N VAL A 82 -6.05 9.72 13.29
CA VAL A 82 -6.60 10.99 12.80
C VAL A 82 -6.85 10.82 11.30
N ALA A 83 -8.09 10.98 10.88
CA ALA A 83 -8.51 10.92 9.49
C ALA A 83 -8.71 12.35 8.96
N LEU A 84 -7.84 12.78 8.06
CA LEU A 84 -7.82 14.13 7.48
C LEU A 84 -8.25 14.07 6.02
N ASP A 85 -9.28 14.83 5.67
CA ASP A 85 -9.68 15.04 4.27
C ASP A 85 -10.32 16.42 4.11
N PHE A 86 -10.30 16.97 2.89
CA PHE A 86 -10.91 18.28 2.61
C PHE A 86 -12.38 18.16 2.17
N SER A 87 -12.86 16.95 1.80
CA SER A 87 -14.24 16.68 1.41
C SER A 87 -15.08 16.24 2.61
N ASN A 88 -16.12 17.00 2.91
CA ASN A 88 -17.06 16.65 3.97
C ASN A 88 -17.83 15.37 3.63
N THR A 89 -18.30 15.26 2.38
CA THR A 89 -19.04 14.08 1.92
C THR A 89 -18.23 12.80 2.09
N SER A 90 -16.92 12.84 1.75
CA SER A 90 -16.01 11.70 1.95
C SER A 90 -15.85 11.36 3.44
N LEU A 91 -15.66 12.39 4.28
CA LEU A 91 -15.54 12.21 5.72
C LEU A 91 -16.81 11.64 6.36
N ASP A 92 -17.99 12.04 5.89
CA ASP A 92 -19.27 11.51 6.40
C ASP A 92 -19.41 10.01 6.12
N ILE A 93 -19.06 9.59 4.91
CA ILE A 93 -19.00 8.15 4.53
C ILE A 93 -17.99 7.42 5.42
N ALA A 94 -16.79 7.97 5.63
CA ALA A 94 -15.76 7.36 6.46
C ALA A 94 -16.22 7.25 7.93
N ARG A 95 -16.88 8.28 8.48
CA ARG A 95 -17.45 8.26 9.86
C ARG A 95 -18.49 7.15 10.01
N GLU A 96 -19.41 7.03 9.06
CA GLU A 96 -20.45 5.99 9.09
C GLU A 96 -19.83 4.59 9.06
N ARG A 97 -18.83 4.35 8.20
CA ARG A 97 -18.11 3.08 8.11
C ARG A 97 -17.39 2.73 9.41
N VAL A 98 -16.70 3.69 10.01
CA VAL A 98 -16.02 3.54 11.32
C VAL A 98 -17.04 3.24 12.43
N ALA A 99 -18.19 3.94 12.45
CA ALA A 99 -19.24 3.73 13.44
C ALA A 99 -19.87 2.34 13.33
N LEU A 100 -20.17 1.86 12.12
CA LEU A 100 -20.72 0.53 11.86
C LEU A 100 -19.83 -0.60 12.40
N ARG A 101 -18.51 -0.38 12.44
CA ARG A 101 -17.55 -1.32 13.02
C ARG A 101 -17.31 -1.13 14.52
N GLY A 102 -17.94 -0.13 15.15
CA GLY A 102 -17.72 0.18 16.57
C GLY A 102 -16.29 0.66 16.86
N LEU A 103 -15.72 1.50 15.97
CA LEU A 103 -14.35 2.01 16.05
C LEU A 103 -14.28 3.51 16.37
N SER A 104 -15.42 4.15 16.64
CA SER A 104 -15.52 5.62 16.77
C SER A 104 -14.60 6.20 17.84
N ASP A 105 -14.39 5.51 18.96
CA ASP A 105 -13.55 6.01 20.06
C ASP A 105 -12.06 6.11 19.69
N GLY A 106 -11.61 5.33 18.68
CA GLY A 106 -10.23 5.30 18.21
C GLY A 106 -9.94 6.24 17.03
N VAL A 107 -10.94 6.98 16.50
CA VAL A 107 -10.79 7.77 15.28
C VAL A 107 -11.28 9.19 15.46
N ARG A 108 -10.41 10.16 15.17
CA ARG A 108 -10.75 11.59 15.08
C ARG A 108 -10.77 12.04 13.62
N PHE A 109 -11.88 12.63 13.18
CA PHE A 109 -12.02 13.19 11.82
C PHE A 109 -11.76 14.68 11.81
N VAL A 110 -10.99 15.15 10.82
CA VAL A 110 -10.59 16.55 10.63
C VAL A 110 -10.84 16.94 9.19
N GLN A 111 -11.62 18.00 8.96
CA GLN A 111 -11.83 18.55 7.62
C GLN A 111 -10.80 19.66 7.38
N SER A 112 -9.83 19.40 6.51
CA SER A 112 -8.84 20.40 6.10
C SER A 112 -8.07 19.93 4.86
N PRO A 113 -7.52 20.84 4.03
CA PRO A 113 -6.48 20.49 3.08
C PRO A 113 -5.25 19.90 3.79
N LEU A 114 -4.62 18.91 3.15
CA LEU A 114 -3.44 18.21 3.70
C LEU A 114 -2.28 19.17 4.01
N GLU A 115 -2.07 20.15 3.14
CA GLU A 115 -0.98 21.14 3.30
C GLU A 115 -1.14 22.00 4.55
N ALA A 116 -2.32 22.10 5.12
CA ALA A 116 -2.58 22.82 6.36
C ALA A 116 -2.26 22.01 7.63
N ALA A 117 -1.91 20.72 7.52
CA ALA A 117 -1.68 19.84 8.66
C ALA A 117 -0.75 20.42 9.74
N PRO A 118 0.36 21.13 9.43
CA PRO A 118 1.22 21.71 10.45
C PRO A 118 0.57 22.84 11.28
N SER A 119 -0.47 23.49 10.73
CA SER A 119 -1.18 24.58 11.43
C SER A 119 -2.40 24.10 12.23
N LEU A 120 -2.74 22.82 12.15
CA LEU A 120 -3.86 22.22 12.86
C LEU A 120 -3.42 21.73 14.23
N ASP A 121 -4.34 21.80 15.21
CA ASP A 121 -4.14 21.18 16.52
C ASP A 121 -4.40 19.67 16.46
N ILE A 122 -3.55 18.95 15.74
CA ILE A 122 -3.63 17.49 15.58
C ILE A 122 -2.42 16.75 16.17
N GLY A 123 -1.39 17.47 16.62
CA GLY A 123 -0.16 16.91 17.19
C GLY A 123 0.74 16.23 16.17
N THR A 124 1.64 15.36 16.65
CA THR A 124 2.59 14.61 15.81
C THR A 124 2.27 13.12 15.78
N PHE A 125 2.75 12.42 14.74
CA PHE A 125 2.37 11.04 14.43
C PHE A 125 3.58 10.12 14.35
N ASP A 126 3.39 8.88 14.81
CA ASP A 126 4.34 7.79 14.63
C ASP A 126 4.34 7.32 13.17
N PHE A 127 3.14 7.18 12.60
CA PHE A 127 2.95 6.77 11.23
C PHE A 127 1.96 7.69 10.51
N ILE A 128 2.27 8.03 9.27
CA ILE A 128 1.37 8.75 8.38
C ILE A 128 1.13 7.86 7.15
N VAL A 129 -0.11 7.70 6.73
CA VAL A 129 -0.43 7.09 5.45
C VAL A 129 -1.08 8.13 4.54
N THR A 130 -0.69 8.11 3.25
CA THR A 130 -1.29 8.98 2.23
C THR A 130 -1.33 8.23 0.90
N THR A 131 -2.54 7.85 0.49
CA THR A 131 -2.75 7.02 -0.70
C THR A 131 -3.65 7.71 -1.70
N GLY A 132 -3.14 7.93 -2.91
CA GLY A 132 -3.94 8.56 -3.95
C GLY A 132 -4.11 10.07 -3.78
N VAL A 133 -3.22 10.76 -3.07
CA VAL A 133 -3.41 12.18 -2.70
C VAL A 133 -2.31 13.09 -3.25
N LEU A 134 -1.05 12.82 -2.88
CA LEU A 134 0.07 13.74 -3.13
C LEU A 134 0.26 14.06 -4.61
N HIS A 135 0.00 13.13 -5.49
CA HIS A 135 0.12 13.33 -6.94
C HIS A 135 -1.03 14.16 -7.56
N HIS A 136 -2.04 14.49 -6.75
CA HIS A 136 -3.14 15.39 -7.13
C HIS A 136 -2.95 16.82 -6.62
N LEU A 137 -1.95 17.06 -5.77
CA LEU A 137 -1.69 18.38 -5.25
C LEU A 137 -1.06 19.29 -6.32
N SER A 138 -1.29 20.58 -6.21
CA SER A 138 -0.63 21.59 -7.05
C SER A 138 0.88 21.61 -6.83
N SER A 139 1.32 21.33 -5.61
CA SER A 139 2.70 21.10 -5.22
C SER A 139 2.83 19.83 -4.38
N PRO A 140 3.09 18.66 -5.00
CA PRO A 140 3.36 17.42 -4.25
C PRO A 140 4.51 17.56 -3.25
N GLN A 141 5.50 18.41 -3.56
CA GLN A 141 6.62 18.71 -2.68
C GLN A 141 6.15 19.42 -1.40
N ALA A 142 5.30 20.43 -1.52
CA ALA A 142 4.77 21.15 -0.36
C ALA A 142 3.92 20.23 0.54
N GLY A 143 3.11 19.36 -0.08
CA GLY A 143 2.33 18.36 0.66
C GLY A 143 3.21 17.40 1.45
N LEU A 144 4.28 16.88 0.84
CA LEU A 144 5.21 15.97 1.53
C LEU A 144 5.96 16.68 2.68
N VAL A 145 6.37 17.94 2.48
CA VAL A 145 7.00 18.75 3.53
C VAL A 145 6.04 18.97 4.70
N ALA A 146 4.78 19.33 4.42
CA ALA A 146 3.76 19.50 5.47
C ALA A 146 3.54 18.22 6.28
N LEU A 147 3.50 17.05 5.63
CA LEU A 147 3.41 15.78 6.34
C LEU A 147 4.66 15.47 7.17
N ARG A 148 5.86 15.79 6.64
CA ARG A 148 7.11 15.64 7.39
C ARG A 148 7.13 16.50 8.65
N GLU A 149 6.54 17.68 8.65
CA GLU A 149 6.50 18.58 9.82
C GLU A 149 5.70 17.99 10.98
N VAL A 150 4.62 17.26 10.69
CA VAL A 150 3.79 16.60 11.71
C VAL A 150 4.22 15.14 11.98
N LEU A 151 5.28 14.66 11.33
CA LEU A 151 5.86 13.34 11.56
C LEU A 151 6.86 13.41 12.73
N LYS A 152 6.77 12.47 13.70
CA LYS A 152 7.79 12.30 14.76
C LYS A 152 9.17 12.05 14.14
N LEU A 153 10.22 12.32 14.90
CA LEU A 153 11.61 12.17 14.41
C LEU A 153 11.93 10.75 13.97
N ASP A 154 11.43 9.77 14.71
CA ASP A 154 11.55 8.33 14.45
C ASP A 154 10.36 7.75 13.68
N GLY A 155 9.46 8.60 13.21
CA GLY A 155 8.26 8.20 12.50
C GLY A 155 8.46 7.85 11.03
N GLY A 156 7.44 7.25 10.44
CA GLY A 156 7.42 6.84 9.04
C GLY A 156 6.18 7.26 8.27
N ILE A 157 6.33 7.36 6.94
CA ILE A 157 5.24 7.65 6.01
C ILE A 157 5.06 6.49 5.03
N GLY A 158 3.82 6.00 4.90
CA GLY A 158 3.39 5.11 3.81
C GLY A 158 2.75 5.93 2.70
N VAL A 159 3.25 5.80 1.48
CA VAL A 159 2.83 6.62 0.34
C VAL A 159 2.39 5.75 -0.82
N MET A 160 1.27 6.10 -1.47
CA MET A 160 0.92 5.60 -2.78
C MET A 160 0.82 6.75 -3.77
N VAL A 161 1.57 6.66 -4.87
CA VAL A 161 1.48 7.56 -6.02
C VAL A 161 1.37 6.79 -7.32
N TYR A 162 0.92 7.45 -8.37
CA TYR A 162 0.78 6.84 -9.69
C TYR A 162 2.15 6.58 -10.33
N ALA A 163 2.30 5.39 -10.93
CA ALA A 163 3.49 5.02 -11.70
C ALA A 163 3.33 5.42 -13.18
N ARG A 164 4.46 5.73 -13.82
CA ARG A 164 4.44 6.29 -15.17
C ARG A 164 4.07 5.26 -16.24
N TYR A 165 4.78 4.16 -16.29
CA TYR A 165 4.70 3.25 -17.44
C TYR A 165 3.37 2.51 -17.53
N GLY A 166 2.85 2.01 -16.41
CA GLY A 166 1.56 1.32 -16.38
C GLY A 166 0.35 2.24 -16.64
N ARG A 167 0.52 3.57 -16.52
CA ARG A 167 -0.56 4.54 -16.74
C ARG A 167 -0.52 5.25 -18.08
N GLU A 168 0.35 4.86 -19.01
CA GLU A 168 0.37 5.43 -20.37
C GLU A 168 -1.02 5.43 -21.05
N PRO A 169 -1.81 4.33 -21.00
CA PRO A 169 -3.15 4.31 -21.56
C PRO A 169 -4.10 5.33 -20.92
N VAL A 170 -3.97 5.55 -19.61
CA VAL A 170 -4.76 6.53 -18.85
C VAL A 170 -4.46 7.94 -19.36
N TYR A 171 -3.18 8.31 -19.45
CA TYR A 171 -2.80 9.66 -19.91
C TYR A 171 -3.16 9.93 -21.38
N ALA A 172 -3.06 8.91 -22.22
CA ALA A 172 -3.54 9.04 -23.61
C ALA A 172 -5.05 9.29 -23.67
N MET A 173 -5.84 8.59 -22.84
CA MET A 173 -7.28 8.81 -22.76
C MET A 173 -7.62 10.16 -22.12
N GLN A 174 -6.96 10.55 -21.06
CA GLN A 174 -7.14 11.87 -20.44
C GLN A 174 -6.82 13.00 -21.45
N ALA A 175 -5.78 12.84 -22.28
CA ALA A 175 -5.46 13.82 -23.34
C ALA A 175 -6.57 13.95 -24.37
N LEU A 176 -7.26 12.87 -24.73
CA LEU A 176 -8.45 12.88 -25.56
C LEU A 176 -9.61 13.59 -24.83
N MET A 177 -9.87 13.19 -23.58
CA MET A 177 -10.99 13.73 -22.81
C MET A 177 -10.84 15.22 -22.48
N ARG A 178 -9.61 15.74 -22.30
CA ARG A 178 -9.39 17.18 -22.16
C ARG A 178 -9.87 18.00 -23.36
N ARG A 179 -9.96 17.40 -24.56
CA ARG A 179 -10.48 18.04 -25.78
C ARG A 179 -11.99 17.85 -25.95
N LEU A 180 -12.50 16.64 -25.67
CA LEU A 180 -13.92 16.31 -25.88
C LEU A 180 -14.81 16.78 -24.73
N ALA A 181 -14.29 16.75 -23.50
CA ALA A 181 -14.97 17.12 -22.27
C ALA A 181 -14.13 18.13 -21.46
N PRO A 182 -13.93 19.37 -21.99
CA PRO A 182 -13.13 20.38 -21.32
C PRO A 182 -13.70 20.71 -19.94
N ARG A 183 -12.88 21.28 -19.05
CA ARG A 183 -13.25 21.62 -17.66
C ARG A 183 -14.36 22.69 -17.57
N THR A 184 -14.63 23.40 -18.65
CA THR A 184 -15.73 24.37 -18.75
C THR A 184 -17.11 23.72 -18.80
N LEU A 185 -17.18 22.41 -19.12
CA LEU A 185 -18.44 21.67 -19.08
C LEU A 185 -18.76 21.23 -17.64
N PRO A 186 -20.07 21.18 -17.30
CA PRO A 186 -20.51 20.59 -16.02
C PRO A 186 -20.03 19.15 -15.85
N GLN A 187 -19.74 18.75 -14.60
CA GLN A 187 -19.22 17.41 -14.25
C GLN A 187 -20.07 16.27 -14.84
N ALA A 188 -21.39 16.35 -14.71
CA ALA A 188 -22.31 15.35 -15.25
C ALA A 188 -22.25 15.25 -16.78
N GLU A 189 -21.99 16.37 -17.46
CA GLU A 189 -21.82 16.38 -18.90
C GLU A 189 -20.50 15.78 -19.33
N ARG A 190 -19.41 16.11 -18.65
CA ARG A 190 -18.10 15.48 -18.87
C ARG A 190 -18.18 13.96 -18.73
N LEU A 191 -18.88 13.47 -17.72
CA LEU A 191 -19.09 12.04 -17.52
C LEU A 191 -19.91 11.41 -18.63
N ARG A 192 -21.00 12.08 -19.10
CA ARG A 192 -21.77 11.59 -20.26
C ARG A 192 -20.92 11.49 -21.53
N VAL A 193 -20.08 12.50 -21.79
CA VAL A 193 -19.14 12.49 -22.93
C VAL A 193 -18.14 11.35 -22.80
N LEU A 194 -17.56 11.15 -21.61
CA LEU A 194 -16.65 10.03 -21.35
C LEU A 194 -17.33 8.68 -21.64
N ARG A 195 -18.50 8.44 -21.07
CA ARG A 195 -19.24 7.17 -21.25
C ARG A 195 -19.60 6.94 -22.74
N ALA A 196 -19.99 7.99 -23.46
CA ALA A 196 -20.25 7.90 -24.90
C ALA A 196 -18.97 7.59 -25.69
N THR A 197 -17.87 8.27 -25.37
CA THR A 197 -16.57 8.06 -26.03
C THR A 197 -16.08 6.62 -25.86
N LEU A 198 -16.10 6.09 -24.62
CA LEU A 198 -15.67 4.70 -24.35
C LEU A 198 -16.47 3.66 -25.15
N ARG A 199 -17.78 3.91 -25.41
CA ARG A 199 -18.63 3.01 -26.21
C ARG A 199 -18.40 3.11 -27.71
N THR A 200 -17.93 4.24 -28.20
CA THR A 200 -17.82 4.50 -29.65
C THR A 200 -16.41 4.32 -30.20
N LEU A 201 -15.40 4.28 -29.33
CA LEU A 201 -14.03 4.01 -29.76
C LEU A 201 -13.90 2.59 -30.36
N PRO A 202 -13.15 2.44 -31.47
CA PRO A 202 -12.95 1.12 -32.07
C PRO A 202 -12.17 0.19 -31.14
N PRO A 203 -12.41 -1.13 -31.17
CA PRO A 203 -11.68 -2.10 -30.34
C PRO A 203 -10.16 -2.10 -30.55
N THR A 204 -9.70 -1.57 -31.69
CA THR A 204 -8.26 -1.42 -32.00
C THR A 204 -7.62 -0.19 -31.35
N HIS A 205 -8.39 0.67 -30.67
CA HIS A 205 -7.87 1.88 -30.02
C HIS A 205 -6.91 1.51 -28.87
N ARG A 206 -5.62 1.84 -29.02
CA ARG A 206 -4.57 1.37 -28.10
C ARG A 206 -4.80 1.73 -26.63
N ALA A 207 -5.19 2.98 -26.36
CA ALA A 207 -5.45 3.39 -24.98
C ALA A 207 -6.65 2.65 -24.38
N LEU A 208 -7.76 2.47 -25.13
CA LEU A 208 -8.91 1.72 -24.65
C LEU A 208 -8.53 0.25 -24.33
N ARG A 209 -7.78 -0.40 -25.22
CA ARG A 209 -7.29 -1.76 -24.98
C ARG A 209 -6.45 -1.84 -23.72
N GLY A 210 -5.44 -0.97 -23.58
CA GLY A 210 -4.60 -0.96 -22.40
C GLY A 210 -5.38 -0.71 -21.09
N LEU A 211 -6.43 0.11 -21.13
CA LEU A 211 -7.34 0.31 -19.98
C LEU A 211 -8.14 -0.96 -19.64
N MET A 212 -8.63 -1.67 -20.67
CA MET A 212 -9.49 -2.85 -20.47
C MET A 212 -8.67 -4.13 -20.18
N GLU A 213 -7.41 -4.19 -20.59
CA GLU A 213 -6.49 -5.29 -20.31
C GLU A 213 -5.96 -5.26 -18.86
N MET A 214 -5.94 -4.08 -18.21
CA MET A 214 -5.54 -3.95 -16.81
C MET A 214 -6.74 -4.06 -15.87
N PRO A 215 -6.81 -5.10 -15.00
CA PRO A 215 -7.97 -5.36 -14.14
C PRO A 215 -8.33 -4.17 -13.26
N ILE A 216 -7.34 -3.46 -12.70
CA ILE A 216 -7.57 -2.28 -11.85
C ILE A 216 -8.26 -1.15 -12.62
N PHE A 217 -7.83 -0.82 -13.83
CA PHE A 217 -8.44 0.27 -14.62
C PHE A 217 -9.81 -0.12 -15.14
N LYS A 218 -9.96 -1.36 -15.59
CA LYS A 218 -11.26 -1.90 -15.99
C LYS A 218 -12.25 -1.82 -14.85
N HIS A 219 -11.85 -2.24 -13.65
CA HIS A 219 -12.70 -2.15 -12.45
C HIS A 219 -13.11 -0.71 -12.16
N GLU A 220 -12.17 0.24 -12.12
CA GLU A 220 -12.46 1.66 -11.89
C GLU A 220 -13.47 2.23 -12.90
N ILE A 221 -13.32 1.87 -14.17
CA ILE A 221 -14.22 2.34 -15.24
C ILE A 221 -15.62 1.72 -15.12
N GLU A 222 -15.70 0.43 -14.79
CA GLU A 222 -16.97 -0.32 -14.84
C GLU A 222 -17.76 -0.25 -13.52
N SER A 223 -17.08 -0.12 -12.37
CA SER A 223 -17.74 -0.24 -11.06
C SER A 223 -18.50 1.02 -10.63
N SER A 224 -18.04 2.21 -11.01
CA SER A 224 -18.68 3.46 -10.59
C SER A 224 -18.39 4.65 -11.50
N ASP A 225 -19.22 5.66 -11.42
CA ASP A 225 -18.98 6.95 -12.08
C ASP A 225 -17.87 7.73 -11.40
N ALA A 226 -17.73 7.59 -10.07
CA ALA A 226 -16.63 8.18 -9.31
C ALA A 226 -15.27 7.64 -9.77
N GLY A 227 -15.13 6.31 -9.90
CA GLY A 227 -13.90 5.67 -10.38
C GLY A 227 -13.56 6.06 -11.82
N ALA A 228 -14.54 6.01 -12.72
CA ALA A 228 -14.32 6.41 -14.12
C ALA A 228 -13.93 7.90 -14.24
N TYR A 229 -14.54 8.77 -13.43
CA TYR A 229 -14.24 10.20 -13.41
C TYR A 229 -12.84 10.46 -12.84
N ASP A 230 -12.53 9.87 -11.71
CA ASP A 230 -11.21 10.00 -11.07
C ASP A 230 -10.08 9.53 -12.00
N LEU A 231 -10.25 8.36 -12.62
CA LEU A 231 -9.24 7.80 -13.53
C LEU A 231 -9.03 8.63 -14.79
N LEU A 232 -10.13 9.10 -15.46
CA LEU A 232 -10.05 9.59 -16.84
C LEU A 232 -10.40 11.08 -17.01
N LEU A 233 -11.01 11.71 -16.01
CA LEU A 233 -11.44 13.11 -16.06
C LEU A 233 -10.85 13.96 -14.93
N HIS A 234 -9.99 13.39 -14.08
CA HIS A 234 -9.35 14.15 -13.00
C HIS A 234 -8.67 15.41 -13.53
N THR A 235 -8.78 16.49 -12.78
CA THR A 235 -8.29 17.80 -13.21
C THR A 235 -6.78 17.90 -13.18
N GLN A 236 -6.16 17.19 -12.23
CA GLN A 236 -4.72 17.23 -12.01
C GLN A 236 -4.24 15.90 -11.44
N ASP A 237 -3.36 15.23 -12.16
CA ASP A 237 -2.57 14.12 -11.63
C ASP A 237 -1.15 14.15 -12.22
N ARG A 238 -0.24 13.50 -11.52
CA ARG A 238 1.15 13.31 -11.94
C ARG A 238 1.55 11.87 -11.67
N SER A 239 2.28 11.27 -12.61
CA SER A 239 2.93 9.98 -12.41
C SER A 239 4.42 10.16 -12.10
N TYR A 240 4.98 9.15 -11.47
CA TYR A 240 6.39 9.12 -11.08
C TYR A 240 7.06 7.86 -11.62
N THR A 241 8.35 7.97 -11.87
CA THR A 241 9.28 6.83 -11.98
C THR A 241 9.99 6.63 -10.64
N VAL A 242 10.65 5.49 -10.45
CA VAL A 242 11.43 5.24 -9.23
C VAL A 242 12.50 6.31 -9.00
N PRO A 243 13.32 6.73 -9.99
CA PRO A 243 14.26 7.84 -9.80
C PRO A 243 13.60 9.15 -9.36
N GLU A 244 12.45 9.49 -9.94
CA GLU A 244 11.72 10.71 -9.56
C GLU A 244 11.16 10.65 -8.13
N ILE A 245 10.81 9.45 -7.62
CA ILE A 245 10.43 9.27 -6.21
C ILE A 245 11.62 9.57 -5.30
N ASP A 246 12.81 9.05 -5.61
CA ASP A 246 14.01 9.29 -4.80
C ASP A 246 14.40 10.78 -4.78
N GLU A 247 14.35 11.46 -5.93
CA GLU A 247 14.58 12.90 -6.04
C GLU A 247 13.55 13.69 -5.22
N TRP A 248 12.27 13.34 -5.35
CA TRP A 248 11.18 14.01 -4.63
C TRP A 248 11.30 13.85 -3.12
N LEU A 249 11.59 12.63 -2.64
CA LEU A 249 11.81 12.37 -1.21
C LEU A 249 13.03 13.14 -0.68
N SER A 250 14.14 13.08 -1.40
CA SER A 250 15.38 13.80 -1.04
C SER A 250 15.15 15.30 -0.93
N GLY A 251 14.41 15.90 -1.88
CA GLY A 251 14.02 17.30 -1.85
C GLY A 251 13.17 17.70 -0.63
N ALA A 252 12.52 16.75 0.04
CA ALA A 252 11.79 16.95 1.29
C ALA A 252 12.59 16.56 2.55
N GLY A 253 13.87 16.17 2.42
CA GLY A 253 14.66 15.63 3.53
C GLY A 253 14.15 14.27 4.03
N MET A 254 13.59 13.47 3.11
CA MET A 254 13.10 12.13 3.34
C MET A 254 13.91 11.11 2.51
N ALA A 255 13.88 9.85 2.90
CA ALA A 255 14.52 8.77 2.17
C ALA A 255 13.59 7.56 2.04
N LEU A 256 13.65 6.88 0.89
CA LEU A 256 12.95 5.63 0.63
C LEU A 256 13.47 4.54 1.58
N ARG A 257 12.56 3.88 2.28
CA ARG A 257 12.88 2.76 3.19
C ARG A 257 12.62 1.40 2.55
N ALA A 258 11.43 1.22 2.01
CA ALA A 258 11.03 -0.02 1.36
C ALA A 258 9.85 0.22 0.41
N PHE A 259 9.68 -0.63 -0.57
CA PHE A 259 8.40 -0.76 -1.28
C PHE A 259 7.49 -1.74 -0.54
N SER A 260 6.17 -1.58 -0.66
CA SER A 260 5.20 -2.48 -0.02
C SER A 260 5.32 -3.92 -0.56
N VAL A 261 5.68 -4.06 -1.84
CA VAL A 261 5.95 -5.33 -2.52
C VAL A 261 7.37 -5.29 -3.10
N PRO A 262 8.43 -5.56 -2.29
CA PRO A 262 9.83 -5.43 -2.71
C PRO A 262 10.18 -6.21 -3.98
N ARG A 263 9.59 -7.39 -4.19
CA ARG A 263 9.84 -8.25 -5.35
C ARG A 263 9.61 -7.55 -6.69
N ARG A 264 8.65 -6.61 -6.77
CA ARG A 264 8.37 -5.84 -7.99
C ARG A 264 9.54 -4.95 -8.42
N TYR A 265 10.36 -4.54 -7.45
CA TYR A 265 11.50 -3.64 -7.64
C TYR A 265 12.84 -4.36 -7.60
N GLU A 266 12.81 -5.70 -7.68
CA GLU A 266 13.99 -6.55 -7.79
C GLU A 266 14.11 -7.11 -9.23
N PRO A 267 15.14 -6.71 -10.00
CA PRO A 267 15.30 -7.13 -11.40
C PRO A 267 15.35 -8.65 -11.59
N SER A 268 15.90 -9.38 -10.62
CA SER A 268 16.01 -10.84 -10.69
C SER A 268 14.65 -11.55 -10.71
N THR A 269 13.56 -10.85 -10.38
CA THR A 269 12.17 -11.32 -10.53
C THR A 269 11.82 -11.54 -12.00
N TYR A 270 12.39 -10.74 -12.91
CA TYR A 270 12.08 -10.72 -14.34
C TYR A 270 13.20 -11.33 -15.16
N GLN A 271 14.44 -10.93 -14.88
CA GLN A 271 15.61 -11.34 -15.64
C GLN A 271 16.84 -11.42 -14.74
N ARG A 272 17.59 -12.51 -14.85
CA ARG A 272 18.88 -12.66 -14.17
C ARG A 272 20.01 -12.20 -15.10
N ASP A 273 20.62 -11.07 -14.79
CA ASP A 273 21.77 -10.50 -15.49
C ASP A 273 22.78 -9.98 -14.48
N ALA A 274 24.02 -10.47 -14.57
CA ALA A 274 25.10 -10.08 -13.65
C ALA A 274 25.43 -8.57 -13.72
N ARG A 275 25.24 -7.95 -14.89
CA ARG A 275 25.47 -6.50 -15.07
C ARG A 275 24.45 -5.69 -14.29
N VAL A 276 23.18 -6.13 -14.32
CA VAL A 276 22.10 -5.48 -13.57
C VAL A 276 22.28 -5.71 -12.07
N ALA A 277 22.70 -6.91 -11.66
CA ALA A 277 22.97 -7.22 -10.26
C ALA A 277 24.11 -6.37 -9.66
N ALA A 278 25.04 -5.88 -10.48
CA ALA A 278 26.15 -5.02 -10.08
C ALA A 278 25.80 -3.52 -9.99
N LEU A 279 24.61 -3.11 -10.43
CA LEU A 279 24.18 -1.71 -10.36
C LEU A 279 23.89 -1.29 -8.92
N PRO A 280 24.03 0.01 -8.59
CA PRO A 280 23.52 0.57 -7.32
C PRO A 280 22.03 0.27 -7.14
N ASP A 281 21.57 0.17 -5.88
CA ASP A 281 20.19 -0.19 -5.53
C ASP A 281 19.14 0.67 -6.24
N GLN A 282 19.36 1.98 -6.33
CA GLN A 282 18.45 2.91 -6.99
C GLN A 282 18.30 2.58 -8.48
N GLU A 283 19.42 2.34 -9.17
CA GLU A 283 19.41 1.99 -10.59
C GLU A 283 18.80 0.60 -10.82
N ARG A 284 19.07 -0.37 -9.94
CA ARG A 284 18.44 -1.69 -10.01
C ARG A 284 16.92 -1.60 -9.93
N ARG A 285 16.40 -0.78 -9.01
CA ARG A 285 14.95 -0.57 -8.85
C ARG A 285 14.35 0.10 -10.09
N ALA A 286 15.04 1.07 -10.70
CA ALA A 286 14.61 1.71 -11.93
C ALA A 286 14.59 0.71 -13.10
N VAL A 287 15.58 -0.19 -13.19
CA VAL A 287 15.60 -1.27 -14.19
C VAL A 287 14.45 -2.25 -13.95
N ALA A 288 14.15 -2.60 -12.70
CA ALA A 288 13.02 -3.47 -12.38
C ALA A 288 11.67 -2.87 -12.80
N GLU A 289 11.48 -1.56 -12.58
CA GLU A 289 10.30 -0.84 -13.03
C GLU A 289 10.11 -0.93 -14.55
N LEU A 290 11.19 -0.74 -15.31
CA LEU A 290 11.19 -0.87 -16.77
C LEU A 290 10.95 -2.31 -17.24
N LEU A 291 11.53 -3.30 -16.56
CA LEU A 291 11.31 -4.71 -16.86
C LEU A 291 9.86 -5.14 -16.58
N HIS A 292 9.26 -4.61 -15.54
CA HIS A 292 7.83 -4.83 -15.26
C HIS A 292 6.95 -4.17 -16.34
N GLY A 293 7.22 -2.91 -16.68
CA GLY A 293 6.62 -2.16 -17.78
C GLY A 293 5.15 -1.77 -17.61
N ALA A 294 4.45 -2.29 -16.59
CA ALA A 294 3.00 -2.13 -16.43
C ALA A 294 2.56 -1.78 -15.00
N MET A 295 3.45 -1.32 -14.13
CA MET A 295 3.08 -0.89 -12.78
C MET A 295 2.10 0.29 -12.83
N PRO A 296 0.87 0.18 -12.28
CA PRO A 296 -0.09 1.28 -12.30
C PRO A 296 0.17 2.31 -11.20
N LYS A 297 0.83 1.90 -10.11
CA LYS A 297 1.12 2.69 -8.91
C LYS A 297 2.40 2.23 -8.25
N HIS A 298 3.01 3.14 -7.50
CA HIS A 298 4.08 2.85 -6.53
C HIS A 298 3.51 2.96 -5.13
N GLU A 299 3.75 1.94 -4.31
CA GLU A 299 3.44 1.93 -2.89
C GLU A 299 4.74 1.71 -2.12
N PHE A 300 5.09 2.67 -1.27
CA PHE A 300 6.38 2.66 -0.58
C PHE A 300 6.31 3.31 0.79
N TYR A 301 7.32 3.01 1.59
CA TYR A 301 7.56 3.59 2.90
C TYR A 301 8.76 4.53 2.84
N ALA A 302 8.65 5.68 3.50
CA ALA A 302 9.71 6.68 3.60
C ALA A 302 9.84 7.18 5.04
N ALA A 303 11.04 7.57 5.43
CA ALA A 303 11.33 8.19 6.73
C ALA A 303 12.20 9.41 6.52
N ARG A 304 12.45 10.17 7.60
CA ARG A 304 13.46 11.24 7.58
C ARG A 304 14.81 10.67 7.17
N SER A 305 15.58 11.43 6.39
CA SER A 305 16.88 10.96 5.86
C SER A 305 17.89 10.64 6.98
N GLU A 306 17.78 11.31 8.10
CA GLU A 306 18.61 11.09 9.29
C GLU A 306 18.23 9.87 10.12
N HIS A 307 17.03 9.31 9.92
CA HIS A 307 16.54 8.15 10.64
C HIS A 307 16.75 6.87 9.82
N MET A 308 17.74 6.07 10.23
CA MET A 308 18.09 4.82 9.55
C MET A 308 17.93 3.65 10.51
N GLU A 309 16.85 2.89 10.39
CA GLU A 309 16.65 1.64 11.10
C GLU A 309 17.28 0.48 10.30
N GLN A 310 17.82 -0.50 11.01
CA GLN A 310 18.40 -1.70 10.38
C GLN A 310 17.27 -2.64 9.93
N VAL A 311 17.44 -3.22 8.76
CA VAL A 311 16.57 -4.30 8.30
C VAL A 311 16.85 -5.55 9.13
N VAL A 312 15.80 -6.15 9.69
CA VAL A 312 15.93 -7.41 10.45
C VAL A 312 16.41 -8.53 9.51
N ALA A 313 17.50 -9.20 9.87
CA ALA A 313 18.01 -10.30 9.08
C ALA A 313 17.04 -11.50 9.13
N THR A 314 16.89 -12.19 8.00
CA THR A 314 15.96 -13.33 7.90
C THR A 314 16.35 -14.49 8.83
N ASP A 315 17.62 -14.64 9.09
CA ASP A 315 18.19 -15.71 9.95
C ASP A 315 18.39 -15.28 11.41
N ASP A 316 17.94 -14.09 11.80
CA ASP A 316 17.98 -13.67 13.20
C ASP A 316 17.05 -14.57 14.05
N VAL A 317 17.66 -15.45 14.84
CA VAL A 317 16.94 -16.42 15.66
C VAL A 317 16.12 -15.80 16.79
N THR A 318 16.38 -14.54 17.14
CA THR A 318 15.63 -13.78 18.17
C THR A 318 14.39 -13.09 17.60
N ALA A 319 14.34 -12.92 16.28
CA ALA A 319 13.23 -12.29 15.62
C ALA A 319 11.97 -13.16 15.69
N ARG A 320 10.82 -12.51 15.80
CA ARG A 320 9.48 -13.13 15.78
C ARG A 320 8.86 -12.91 14.39
N PRO A 321 8.59 -13.97 13.65
CA PRO A 321 7.88 -13.86 12.37
C PRO A 321 6.39 -13.56 12.61
N VAL A 322 5.88 -12.55 11.91
CA VAL A 322 4.51 -12.06 12.02
C VAL A 322 3.89 -11.99 10.63
N TRP A 323 2.68 -12.51 10.49
CA TRP A 323 1.93 -12.37 9.25
C TRP A 323 1.50 -10.91 9.04
N CYS A 324 1.76 -10.34 7.87
CA CYS A 324 1.35 -8.98 7.53
C CYS A 324 -0.12 -8.92 7.16
N THR A 325 -0.64 -9.91 6.45
CA THR A 325 -2.04 -9.92 6.05
C THR A 325 -2.92 -10.49 7.16
N TRP A 326 -3.95 -9.76 7.54
CA TRP A 326 -4.90 -10.15 8.59
C TRP A 326 -5.51 -11.55 8.39
N GLN A 327 -5.74 -11.95 7.14
CA GLN A 327 -6.38 -13.23 6.79
C GLN A 327 -5.37 -14.34 6.43
N PHE A 328 -4.06 -14.11 6.61
CA PHE A 328 -3.09 -15.10 6.15
C PHE A 328 -3.16 -16.41 6.93
N GLY A 329 -3.45 -16.35 8.22
CA GLY A 329 -3.73 -17.55 9.02
C GLY A 329 -4.84 -18.40 8.41
N ASP A 330 -5.90 -17.77 7.93
CA ASP A 330 -7.03 -18.42 7.29
C ASP A 330 -6.68 -19.00 5.91
N MET A 331 -5.68 -18.46 5.22
CA MET A 331 -5.20 -18.98 3.92
C MET A 331 -4.14 -20.08 4.09
N VAL A 332 -3.26 -19.94 5.07
CA VAL A 332 -2.15 -20.88 5.30
C VAL A 332 -2.68 -22.20 5.86
N ALA A 333 -3.55 -22.17 6.85
CA ALA A 333 -4.06 -23.38 7.48
C ALA A 333 -4.68 -24.37 6.48
N PRO A 334 -5.62 -23.97 5.60
CA PRO A 334 -6.15 -24.87 4.59
C PRO A 334 -5.13 -25.33 3.54
N ALA A 335 -4.15 -24.47 3.21
CA ALA A 335 -3.08 -24.82 2.27
C ALA A 335 -2.15 -25.89 2.85
N LEU A 336 -1.88 -25.83 4.16
CA LEU A 336 -1.07 -26.83 4.87
C LEU A 336 -1.73 -28.20 4.97
N GLU A 337 -3.06 -28.29 4.93
CA GLU A 337 -3.81 -29.54 4.99
C GLU A 337 -3.89 -30.25 3.64
N ARG A 338 -3.74 -29.50 2.54
CA ARG A 338 -3.80 -30.11 1.18
C ARG A 338 -2.58 -30.98 0.95
N PRO A 339 -2.77 -32.23 0.48
CA PRO A 339 -1.66 -33.08 0.08
C PRO A 339 -0.96 -32.49 -1.15
N GLY A 340 0.36 -32.60 -1.21
CA GLY A 340 1.16 -32.17 -2.35
C GLY A 340 2.54 -31.64 -1.96
N ASN A 341 3.42 -31.59 -2.96
CA ASN A 341 4.80 -31.15 -2.78
C ASN A 341 4.98 -29.65 -2.99
N GLN A 342 3.91 -28.91 -3.21
CA GLN A 342 3.94 -27.47 -3.44
C GLN A 342 2.75 -26.78 -2.76
N LEU A 343 3.05 -25.70 -2.04
CA LEU A 343 2.08 -24.79 -1.47
C LEU A 343 2.00 -23.55 -2.36
N ARG A 344 0.80 -23.16 -2.76
CA ARG A 344 0.56 -21.97 -3.58
C ARG A 344 -0.31 -20.98 -2.82
N PHE A 345 0.11 -19.71 -2.84
CA PHE A 345 -0.58 -18.60 -2.21
C PHE A 345 -0.72 -17.46 -3.20
N THR A 346 -1.86 -16.80 -3.18
CA THR A 346 -2.12 -15.57 -3.97
C THR A 346 -2.48 -14.45 -3.01
N PHE A 347 -1.66 -13.41 -2.96
CA PHE A 347 -1.82 -12.25 -2.07
C PHE A 347 -2.29 -11.03 -2.88
N GLY A 348 -3.48 -11.07 -3.45
CA GLY A 348 -3.97 -10.03 -4.35
C GLY A 348 -3.24 -10.03 -5.70
N GLU A 349 -3.30 -8.92 -6.41
CA GLU A 349 -2.73 -8.81 -7.75
C GLU A 349 -1.20 -9.02 -7.74
N GLU A 350 -0.71 -9.91 -8.61
CA GLU A 350 0.71 -10.17 -8.89
C GLU A 350 1.57 -10.66 -7.70
N ARG A 351 0.93 -11.16 -6.63
CA ARG A 351 1.65 -11.70 -5.47
C ARG A 351 1.54 -13.21 -5.36
N ASP A 352 1.56 -13.91 -6.47
CA ASP A 352 1.59 -15.37 -6.47
C ASP A 352 2.91 -15.90 -5.93
N LEU A 353 2.83 -16.82 -5.00
CA LEU A 353 3.96 -17.46 -4.37
C LEU A 353 3.79 -18.97 -4.35
N ALA A 354 4.81 -19.69 -4.78
CA ALA A 354 4.89 -21.13 -4.67
C ALA A 354 6.06 -21.52 -3.77
N LEU A 355 5.77 -22.26 -2.70
CA LEU A 355 6.74 -22.79 -1.74
C LEU A 355 6.78 -24.31 -1.81
N GLY A 356 7.90 -24.93 -1.43
CA GLY A 356 7.97 -26.38 -1.22
C GLY A 356 6.96 -26.80 -0.16
N GLY A 357 6.35 -27.98 -0.32
CA GLY A 357 5.32 -28.50 0.60
C GLY A 357 5.84 -29.65 1.49
N ASP A 358 7.14 -29.74 1.75
CA ASP A 358 7.72 -30.77 2.61
C ASP A 358 7.39 -30.57 4.10
N ALA A 359 7.70 -31.55 4.93
CA ALA A 359 7.36 -31.57 6.35
C ALA A 359 7.98 -30.37 7.11
N ILE A 360 9.22 -29.95 6.77
CA ILE A 360 9.90 -28.84 7.42
C ILE A 360 9.15 -27.53 7.09
N THR A 361 8.84 -27.29 5.81
CA THR A 361 8.06 -26.11 5.36
C THR A 361 6.75 -26.02 6.10
N ARG A 362 5.98 -27.12 6.14
CA ARG A 362 4.68 -27.15 6.81
C ARG A 362 4.78 -26.88 8.30
N SER A 363 5.80 -27.42 8.97
CA SER A 363 6.06 -27.16 10.40
C SER A 363 6.36 -25.70 10.64
N LEU A 364 7.32 -25.12 9.89
CA LEU A 364 7.71 -23.73 10.04
C LEU A 364 6.54 -22.77 9.82
N LEU A 365 5.76 -22.94 8.74
CA LEU A 365 4.63 -22.07 8.45
C LEU A 365 3.50 -22.18 9.49
N ARG A 366 3.22 -23.39 10.00
CA ARG A 366 2.16 -23.63 11.01
C ARG A 366 2.47 -22.93 12.33
N ASP A 367 3.74 -22.84 12.68
CA ASP A 367 4.20 -22.35 13.98
C ASP A 367 4.40 -20.82 14.00
N ILE A 368 4.19 -20.10 12.87
CA ILE A 368 4.22 -18.63 12.82
C ILE A 368 2.94 -18.09 13.48
N ASP A 369 3.08 -17.56 14.69
CA ASP A 369 1.98 -17.01 15.49
C ASP A 369 2.24 -15.59 16.02
N GLY A 370 3.36 -14.98 15.62
CA GLY A 370 3.77 -13.66 16.09
C GLY A 370 4.35 -13.63 17.52
N GLN A 371 4.39 -14.80 18.20
CA GLN A 371 4.92 -14.92 19.56
C GLN A 371 6.24 -15.71 19.60
N ARG A 372 6.30 -16.79 18.84
CA ARG A 372 7.50 -17.63 18.74
C ARG A 372 8.59 -16.93 17.96
N THR A 373 9.82 -17.10 18.43
CA THR A 373 11.01 -16.64 17.70
C THR A 373 11.34 -17.59 16.55
N VAL A 374 12.16 -17.14 15.61
CA VAL A 374 12.74 -17.99 14.56
C VAL A 374 13.50 -19.18 15.18
N GLY A 375 14.19 -18.96 16.32
CA GLY A 375 14.86 -20.01 17.09
C GLY A 375 13.89 -21.08 17.61
N ASP A 376 12.72 -20.67 18.12
CA ASP A 376 11.67 -21.60 18.56
C ASP A 376 11.13 -22.42 17.40
N LEU A 377 10.93 -21.81 16.22
CA LEU A 377 10.50 -22.52 15.01
C LEU A 377 11.54 -23.57 14.60
N PHE A 378 12.84 -23.24 14.67
CA PHE A 378 13.91 -24.18 14.34
C PHE A 378 13.96 -25.35 15.31
N ALA A 379 13.85 -25.08 16.62
CA ALA A 379 13.81 -26.11 17.64
C ALA A 379 12.66 -27.11 17.39
N ARG A 380 11.45 -26.60 17.12
CA ARG A 380 10.28 -27.44 16.85
C ARG A 380 10.42 -28.26 15.57
N ALA A 381 10.88 -27.63 14.48
CA ALA A 381 11.10 -28.34 13.21
C ALA A 381 12.17 -29.45 13.32
N SER A 382 13.16 -29.29 14.20
CA SER A 382 14.19 -30.31 14.45
C SER A 382 13.66 -31.60 15.11
N HIS A 383 12.46 -31.55 15.72
CA HIS A 383 11.80 -32.69 16.34
C HIS A 383 10.86 -33.48 15.41
N LEU A 384 10.80 -33.13 14.12
CA LEU A 384 10.06 -33.91 13.14
C LEU A 384 10.58 -35.36 13.08
N SER A 385 9.72 -36.31 12.64
CA SER A 385 10.03 -37.74 12.58
C SER A 385 11.33 -38.05 11.86
N ASP A 386 11.64 -37.30 10.80
CA ASP A 386 12.84 -37.46 9.97
C ASP A 386 14.09 -36.79 10.56
N ARG A 387 13.95 -36.12 11.73
CA ARG A 387 15.04 -35.44 12.48
C ARG A 387 15.96 -34.61 11.57
N PRO A 388 15.46 -33.59 10.89
CA PRO A 388 16.30 -32.78 10.01
C PRO A 388 17.42 -32.08 10.78
N SER A 389 18.61 -31.97 10.18
CA SER A 389 19.72 -31.22 10.76
C SER A 389 19.38 -29.73 10.86
N ALA A 390 19.99 -29.01 11.80
CA ALA A 390 19.83 -27.57 11.96
C ALA A 390 20.09 -26.81 10.65
N ARG A 391 21.10 -27.22 9.87
CA ARG A 391 21.41 -26.63 8.56
C ARG A 391 20.28 -26.80 7.53
N GLN A 392 19.60 -27.96 7.53
CA GLN A 392 18.45 -28.18 6.66
C GLN A 392 17.27 -27.28 7.03
N VAL A 393 17.00 -27.12 8.34
CA VAL A 393 15.93 -26.26 8.84
C VAL A 393 16.22 -24.79 8.51
N GLN A 394 17.44 -24.30 8.77
CA GLN A 394 17.85 -22.92 8.45
C GLN A 394 17.75 -22.62 6.95
N ARG A 395 18.27 -23.54 6.11
CA ARG A 395 18.15 -23.39 4.66
C ARG A 395 16.70 -23.32 4.22
N ARG A 396 15.84 -24.20 4.75
CA ARG A 396 14.43 -24.22 4.41
C ARG A 396 13.71 -22.94 4.86
N TRP A 397 14.09 -22.42 6.03
CA TRP A 397 13.57 -21.15 6.50
C TRP A 397 13.88 -19.99 5.53
N ALA A 398 15.09 -19.85 5.07
CA ALA A 398 15.44 -18.82 4.09
C ALA A 398 14.65 -18.99 2.78
N GLU A 399 14.49 -20.23 2.28
CA GLU A 399 13.69 -20.55 1.08
C GLU A 399 12.19 -20.23 1.25
N ILE A 400 11.70 -20.03 2.48
CA ILE A 400 10.32 -19.65 2.83
C ILE A 400 10.21 -18.16 3.13
N ALA A 401 11.04 -17.68 4.07
CA ALA A 401 10.89 -16.34 4.64
C ALA A 401 11.27 -15.25 3.65
N ASP A 402 12.36 -15.42 2.88
CA ASP A 402 12.76 -14.42 1.90
C ASP A 402 11.68 -14.18 0.81
N PRO A 403 11.10 -15.21 0.17
CA PRO A 403 10.00 -15.01 -0.77
C PRO A 403 8.74 -14.41 -0.13
N LEU A 404 8.38 -14.78 1.10
CA LEU A 404 7.23 -14.23 1.81
C LEU A 404 7.42 -12.74 2.15
N ARG A 405 8.63 -12.35 2.58
CA ARG A 405 8.98 -10.95 2.81
C ARG A 405 9.02 -10.16 1.51
N ALA A 406 9.52 -10.75 0.45
CA ALA A 406 9.59 -10.11 -0.88
C ALA A 406 8.22 -9.78 -1.46
N VAL A 407 7.16 -10.54 -1.12
CA VAL A 407 5.77 -10.23 -1.49
C VAL A 407 5.03 -9.43 -0.41
N GLY A 408 5.69 -9.05 0.68
CA GLY A 408 5.10 -8.28 1.78
C GLY A 408 4.13 -9.09 2.65
N ALA A 409 4.22 -10.42 2.67
CA ALA A 409 3.34 -11.29 3.45
C ALA A 409 3.85 -11.60 4.85
N LEU A 410 5.15 -11.45 5.10
CA LEU A 410 5.81 -11.76 6.36
C LEU A 410 6.66 -10.57 6.82
N ALA A 411 6.56 -10.21 8.10
CA ALA A 411 7.43 -9.30 8.80
C ALA A 411 8.23 -10.05 9.88
N LEU A 412 9.40 -9.50 10.25
CA LEU A 412 10.22 -9.99 11.35
C LEU A 412 10.37 -8.89 12.40
N HIS A 413 9.96 -9.17 13.62
CA HIS A 413 10.00 -8.25 14.74
C HIS A 413 11.07 -8.68 15.74
N LEU A 414 11.99 -7.80 16.06
CA LEU A 414 12.92 -8.00 17.18
C LEU A 414 12.19 -7.84 18.52
N PRO A 415 12.68 -8.47 19.61
CA PRO A 415 12.10 -8.24 20.93
C PRO A 415 12.21 -6.77 21.35
N LEU A 416 11.23 -6.32 22.13
CA LEU A 416 11.18 -4.97 22.72
C LEU A 416 12.38 -4.68 23.62
#